data_b1541de82854cb970991771cc085bc82
#
_entry.id   b1541de82854cb970991771cc085bc82
#
_cell.length_a   1.000
_cell.length_b   1.000
_cell.length_c   1.000
_cell.angle_alpha   90.00
_cell.angle_beta   90.00
_cell.angle_gamma   90.00
#
_symmetry.space_group_name_H-M   'P 1'
#
loop_
_entity.id
_entity.type
_entity.pdbx_description
1 polymer ?
#
loop_
_entity_poly.entity_id
_entity_poly.type
_entity_poly.pdbx_seq_one_letter_code
_entity_poly.pdbx_strand_id
1 'polypeptide(L)'
;MAELQFIGPLVMGAVIGLYELILIHRDENFRGSHWLSHGLHSVFWAMLAVFVTMNSEYVYENFSFLHSIPFISNIIVFQIFIGLLTVIKVHAASAVVRTTIGSSRGLKETWAHSFIVGVLVVAAPYIWPFIEPVVNPYLG
;
A
#
# COMPACT_ATOMS: atom_id res chain seq x y z
N MET A 1 25.66 -2.06 -5.53
CA MET A 1 24.72 -2.37 -4.43
C MET A 1 23.67 -1.28 -4.42
N ALA A 2 22.41 -1.65 -4.50
CA ALA A 2 21.32 -0.69 -4.40
C ALA A 2 21.32 -0.10 -2.98
N GLU A 3 21.10 1.21 -2.88
CA GLU A 3 21.00 1.90 -1.59
C GLU A 3 19.56 1.87 -1.09
N LEU A 4 19.40 1.70 0.22
CA LEU A 4 18.10 1.72 0.86
C LEU A 4 17.57 3.15 0.91
N GLN A 5 16.43 3.37 0.29
CA GLN A 5 15.75 4.66 0.25
C GLN A 5 14.74 4.76 1.40
N PHE A 6 14.68 5.95 2.05
CA PHE A 6 13.72 6.20 3.14
C PHE A 6 12.72 7.30 2.80
N ILE A 7 13.19 8.41 2.25
CA ILE A 7 12.38 9.62 2.06
C ILE A 7 11.23 9.37 1.09
N GLY A 8 11.55 8.88 -0.11
CA GLY A 8 10.54 8.56 -1.11
C GLY A 8 9.48 7.59 -0.60
N PRO A 9 9.86 6.42 -0.05
CA PRO A 9 8.91 5.48 0.52
C PRO A 9 8.05 6.06 1.65
N LEU A 10 8.61 6.89 2.53
CA LEU A 10 7.84 7.52 3.61
C LEU A 10 6.81 8.51 3.06
N VAL A 11 7.21 9.38 2.11
CA VAL A 11 6.31 10.35 1.50
C VAL A 11 5.20 9.65 0.71
N MET A 12 5.57 8.76 -0.21
CA MET A 12 4.60 8.04 -1.03
C MET A 12 3.70 7.13 -0.20
N GLY A 13 4.27 6.44 0.78
CA GLY A 13 3.54 5.59 1.70
C GLY A 13 2.55 6.38 2.56
N ALA A 14 2.94 7.56 3.06
CA ALA A 14 2.05 8.44 3.80
C ALA A 14 0.88 8.94 2.92
N VAL A 15 1.17 9.37 1.69
CA VAL A 15 0.13 9.85 0.75
C VAL A 15 -0.85 8.73 0.40
N ILE A 16 -0.37 7.54 0.05
CA ILE A 16 -1.21 6.40 -0.31
C ILE A 16 -1.97 5.88 0.92
N GLY A 17 -1.32 5.83 2.09
CA GLY A 17 -1.95 5.44 3.34
C GLY A 17 -3.04 6.41 3.79
N LEU A 18 -2.82 7.74 3.66
CA LEU A 18 -3.84 8.75 3.93
C LEU A 18 -5.02 8.65 2.95
N TYR A 19 -4.75 8.40 1.68
CA TYR A 19 -5.80 8.14 0.71
C TYR A 19 -6.68 6.96 1.13
N GLU A 20 -6.06 5.85 1.54
CA GLU A 20 -6.78 4.68 2.06
C GLU A 20 -7.58 5.00 3.32
N LEU A 21 -6.99 5.73 4.27
CA LEU A 21 -7.67 6.16 5.49
C LEU A 21 -8.91 7.02 5.20
N ILE A 22 -8.83 7.92 4.21
CA ILE A 22 -9.96 8.76 3.78
C ILE A 22 -11.06 7.90 3.16
N LEU A 23 -10.71 6.90 2.36
CA LEU A 23 -11.68 5.97 1.77
C LEU A 23 -12.39 5.17 2.85
N ILE A 24 -11.64 4.62 3.81
CA ILE A 24 -12.19 3.88 4.95
C ILE A 24 -13.11 4.78 5.78
N HIS A 25 -12.73 6.06 6.04
CA HIS A 25 -13.55 6.99 6.79
C HIS A 25 -14.87 7.34 6.07
N ARG A 26 -14.87 7.33 4.73
CA ARG A 26 -16.08 7.58 3.92
C ARG A 26 -16.99 6.37 3.82
N ASP A 27 -16.50 5.18 4.11
CA ASP A 27 -17.32 3.98 4.16
C ASP A 27 -18.19 4.02 5.43
N GLU A 28 -19.52 4.06 5.26
CA GLU A 28 -20.47 4.11 6.40
C GLU A 28 -20.39 2.87 7.30
N ASN A 29 -19.85 1.76 6.82
CA ASN A 29 -19.63 0.56 7.62
C ASN A 29 -18.59 0.76 8.73
N PHE A 30 -17.71 1.76 8.60
CA PHE A 30 -16.66 2.08 9.56
C PHE A 30 -17.01 3.20 10.54
N ARG A 31 -18.22 3.75 10.51
CA ARG A 31 -18.64 4.82 11.43
C ARG A 31 -18.78 4.37 12.90
N GLY A 32 -18.40 3.14 13.23
CA GLY A 32 -18.31 2.64 14.60
C GLY A 32 -16.98 2.96 15.28
N SER A 33 -16.87 2.60 16.56
CA SER A 33 -15.71 2.89 17.42
C SER A 33 -14.35 2.29 16.96
N HIS A 34 -14.35 1.47 15.92
CA HIS A 34 -13.16 0.73 15.46
C HIS A 34 -12.55 1.23 14.14
N TRP A 35 -13.14 2.26 13.50
CA TRP A 35 -12.65 2.77 12.22
C TRP A 35 -11.18 3.22 12.27
N LEU A 36 -10.74 3.84 13.37
CA LEU A 36 -9.38 4.34 13.53
C LEU A 36 -8.37 3.20 13.62
N SER A 37 -8.65 2.15 14.38
CA SER A 37 -7.73 1.01 14.51
C SER A 37 -7.59 0.24 13.20
N HIS A 38 -8.68 0.03 12.46
CA HIS A 38 -8.64 -0.61 11.15
C HIS A 38 -8.00 0.30 10.09
N GLY A 39 -8.32 1.59 10.10
CA GLY A 39 -7.70 2.57 9.21
C GLY A 39 -6.19 2.68 9.42
N LEU A 40 -5.72 2.76 10.65
CA LEU A 40 -4.29 2.78 10.97
C LEU A 40 -3.59 1.48 10.53
N HIS A 41 -4.25 0.35 10.65
CA HIS A 41 -3.72 -0.92 10.17
C HIS A 41 -3.53 -0.92 8.64
N SER A 42 -4.51 -0.41 7.90
CA SER A 42 -4.43 -0.29 6.44
C SER A 42 -3.35 0.71 6.00
N VAL A 43 -3.24 1.86 6.70
CA VAL A 43 -2.15 2.83 6.48
C VAL A 43 -0.79 2.17 6.67
N PHE A 44 -0.61 1.45 7.76
CA PHE A 44 0.65 0.74 8.04
C PHE A 44 1.00 -0.25 6.92
N TRP A 45 0.04 -1.04 6.45
CA TRP A 45 0.25 -1.99 5.35
C TRP A 45 0.56 -1.29 4.03
N ALA A 46 -0.12 -0.19 3.71
CA ALA A 46 0.17 0.60 2.52
C ALA A 46 1.59 1.17 2.57
N MET A 47 2.00 1.74 3.71
CA MET A 47 3.36 2.26 3.91
C MET A 47 4.42 1.17 3.78
N LEU A 48 4.20 0.00 4.38
CA LEU A 48 5.12 -1.14 4.28
C LEU A 48 5.23 -1.63 2.84
N ALA A 49 4.11 -1.77 2.14
CA ALA A 49 4.09 -2.21 0.75
C ALA A 49 4.83 -1.22 -0.17
N VAL A 50 4.60 0.09 -0.01
CA VAL A 50 5.32 1.13 -0.75
C VAL A 50 6.82 1.10 -0.42
N PHE A 51 7.18 0.91 0.85
CA PHE A 51 8.57 0.80 1.25
C PHE A 51 9.28 -0.37 0.54
N VAL A 52 8.63 -1.52 0.46
CA VAL A 52 9.16 -2.70 -0.22
C VAL A 52 9.23 -2.50 -1.74
N THR A 53 8.20 -1.93 -2.37
CA THR A 53 8.19 -1.72 -3.83
C THR A 53 9.20 -0.68 -4.28
N MET A 54 9.39 0.40 -3.53
CA MET A 54 10.36 1.44 -3.84
C MET A 54 11.81 1.02 -3.55
N ASN A 55 11.99 0.03 -2.69
CA ASN A 55 13.30 -0.56 -2.38
C ASN A 55 13.48 -1.96 -2.99
N SER A 56 12.77 -2.28 -4.07
CA SER A 56 12.77 -3.63 -4.64
C SER A 56 14.16 -4.11 -5.08
N GLU A 57 15.02 -3.26 -5.61
CA GLU A 57 16.40 -3.62 -5.95
C GLU A 57 17.20 -4.00 -4.70
N TYR A 58 17.11 -3.18 -3.65
CA TYR A 58 17.75 -3.47 -2.36
C TYR A 58 17.26 -4.80 -1.77
N VAL A 59 15.94 -5.02 -1.79
CA VAL A 59 15.34 -6.28 -1.32
C VAL A 59 15.87 -7.47 -2.12
N TYR A 60 15.95 -7.34 -3.43
CA TYR A 60 16.48 -8.39 -4.31
C TYR A 60 17.94 -8.71 -4.01
N GLU A 61 18.80 -7.70 -3.88
CA GLU A 61 20.22 -7.92 -3.60
C GLU A 61 20.47 -8.59 -2.25
N ASN A 62 19.63 -8.29 -1.24
CA ASN A 62 19.83 -8.78 0.13
C ASN A 62 19.09 -10.09 0.44
N PHE A 63 18.06 -10.45 -0.33
CA PHE A 63 17.26 -11.66 -0.12
C PHE A 63 17.39 -12.63 -1.30
N SER A 64 18.53 -13.30 -1.39
CA SER A 64 18.89 -14.18 -2.51
C SER A 64 17.87 -15.31 -2.77
N PHE A 65 17.09 -15.73 -1.77
CA PHE A 65 16.05 -16.74 -1.95
C PHE A 65 14.95 -16.29 -2.94
N LEU A 66 14.73 -14.97 -3.13
CA LEU A 66 13.76 -14.45 -4.07
C LEU A 66 14.11 -14.82 -5.53
N HIS A 67 15.41 -14.96 -5.84
CA HIS A 67 15.86 -15.37 -7.17
C HIS A 67 15.49 -16.83 -7.51
N SER A 68 15.27 -17.65 -6.50
CA SER A 68 14.91 -19.07 -6.67
C SER A 68 13.40 -19.29 -6.83
N ILE A 69 12.59 -18.27 -6.60
CA ILE A 69 11.13 -18.36 -6.76
C ILE A 69 10.77 -18.06 -8.23
N PRO A 70 10.26 -19.06 -8.98
CA PRO A 70 9.75 -18.81 -10.32
C PRO A 70 8.73 -17.67 -10.31
N PHE A 71 8.69 -16.85 -11.34
CA PHE A 71 7.82 -15.68 -11.51
C PHE A 71 8.23 -14.43 -10.70
N ILE A 72 8.82 -14.56 -9.52
CA ILE A 72 9.25 -13.40 -8.71
C ILE A 72 10.69 -12.96 -9.08
N SER A 73 11.39 -13.69 -9.92
CA SER A 73 12.76 -13.39 -10.38
C SER A 73 12.90 -12.06 -11.17
N ASN A 74 11.79 -11.46 -11.57
CA ASN A 74 11.76 -10.15 -12.22
C ASN A 74 11.24 -9.09 -11.23
N ILE A 75 11.95 -7.96 -11.11
CA ILE A 75 11.62 -6.87 -10.18
C ILE A 75 10.19 -6.35 -10.40
N ILE A 76 9.79 -6.17 -11.66
CA ILE A 76 8.43 -5.69 -11.98
C ILE A 76 7.38 -6.69 -11.53
N VAL A 77 7.61 -7.98 -11.76
CA VAL A 77 6.69 -9.05 -11.30
C VAL A 77 6.64 -9.10 -9.78
N PHE A 78 7.75 -8.90 -9.11
CA PHE A 78 7.81 -8.78 -7.66
C PHE A 78 6.98 -7.59 -7.15
N GLN A 79 7.13 -6.41 -7.75
CA GLN A 79 6.34 -5.22 -7.40
C GLN A 79 4.85 -5.46 -7.60
N ILE A 80 4.46 -6.08 -8.73
CA ILE A 80 3.07 -6.48 -9.00
C ILE A 80 2.58 -7.46 -7.92
N PHE A 81 3.39 -8.43 -7.52
CA PHE A 81 3.05 -9.37 -6.46
C PHE A 81 2.79 -8.66 -5.12
N ILE A 82 3.64 -7.70 -4.73
CA ILE A 82 3.41 -6.87 -3.53
C ILE A 82 2.13 -6.05 -3.66
N GLY A 83 1.85 -5.47 -4.83
CA GLY A 83 0.59 -4.77 -5.09
C GLY A 83 -0.64 -5.69 -4.93
N LEU A 84 -0.60 -6.91 -5.47
CA LEU A 84 -1.69 -7.89 -5.31
C LEU A 84 -1.87 -8.31 -3.84
N LEU A 85 -0.80 -8.54 -3.10
CA LEU A 85 -0.90 -8.81 -1.66
C LEU A 85 -1.55 -7.64 -0.91
N THR A 86 -1.23 -6.40 -1.30
CA THR A 86 -1.85 -5.20 -0.74
C THR A 86 -3.35 -5.17 -1.03
N VAL A 87 -3.77 -5.44 -2.28
CA VAL A 87 -5.19 -5.54 -2.65
C VAL A 87 -5.92 -6.54 -1.77
N ILE A 88 -5.36 -7.73 -1.60
CA ILE A 88 -5.97 -8.80 -0.78
C ILE A 88 -6.06 -8.36 0.68
N LYS A 89 -4.99 -7.75 1.23
CA LYS A 89 -4.95 -7.29 2.63
C LYS A 89 -5.96 -6.19 2.91
N VAL A 90 -6.02 -5.17 2.06
CA VAL A 90 -6.96 -4.06 2.17
C VAL A 90 -8.40 -4.57 2.07
N HIS A 91 -8.67 -5.42 1.08
CA HIS A 91 -10.00 -6.00 0.91
C HIS A 91 -10.41 -6.92 2.06
N ALA A 92 -9.50 -7.73 2.59
CA ALA A 92 -9.78 -8.63 3.71
C ALA A 92 -10.07 -7.85 5.01
N ALA A 93 -9.35 -6.76 5.28
CA ALA A 93 -9.61 -5.89 6.43
C ALA A 93 -11.04 -5.32 6.37
N SER A 94 -11.48 -4.86 5.21
CA SER A 94 -12.84 -4.38 4.97
C SER A 94 -13.91 -5.48 5.13
N ALA A 95 -13.62 -6.71 4.70
CA ALA A 95 -14.55 -7.84 4.83
C ALA A 95 -14.81 -8.24 6.30
N VAL A 96 -13.79 -8.17 7.16
CA VAL A 96 -13.92 -8.51 8.59
C VAL A 96 -14.87 -7.55 9.32
N VAL A 97 -14.80 -6.27 9.00
CA VAL A 97 -15.71 -5.27 9.62
C VAL A 97 -17.16 -5.49 9.22
N ARG A 98 -17.42 -5.91 7.98
CA ARG A 98 -18.77 -6.25 7.51
C ARG A 98 -19.44 -7.38 8.29
N THR A 99 -18.68 -8.36 8.74
CA THR A 99 -19.21 -9.52 9.49
C THR A 99 -19.54 -9.19 10.93
N THR A 100 -18.89 -8.19 11.53
CA THR A 100 -19.11 -7.83 12.95
C THR A 100 -20.29 -6.88 13.16
N ILE A 101 -20.72 -6.13 12.17
CA ILE A 101 -21.76 -5.08 12.29
C ILE A 101 -23.14 -5.53 11.74
N GLY A 102 -23.24 -6.70 11.11
CA GLY A 102 -24.54 -7.38 10.82
C GLY A 102 -25.45 -6.77 9.75
N SER A 103 -25.25 -5.55 9.25
CA SER A 103 -26.00 -5.01 8.11
C SER A 103 -25.23 -3.92 7.38
N SER A 104 -24.94 -4.15 6.10
CA SER A 104 -24.32 -3.17 5.23
C SER A 104 -25.31 -2.12 4.75
N ARG A 105 -25.38 -0.96 5.39
CA ARG A 105 -25.90 0.25 4.79
C ARG A 105 -24.73 1.17 4.50
N GLY A 106 -24.32 1.29 3.26
CA GLY A 106 -23.24 2.19 2.86
C GLY A 106 -22.60 1.79 1.52
N LEU A 107 -21.68 2.60 1.02
CA LEU A 107 -20.85 2.26 -0.13
C LEU A 107 -20.11 0.97 0.22
N LYS A 108 -20.50 -0.13 -0.41
CA LYS A 108 -19.73 -1.37 -0.34
C LYS A 108 -18.34 -1.02 -0.82
N GLU A 109 -17.33 -1.20 0.04
CA GLU A 109 -15.96 -1.22 -0.43
C GLU A 109 -15.89 -2.28 -1.52
N THR A 110 -15.81 -1.79 -2.74
CA THR A 110 -15.70 -2.62 -3.91
C THR A 110 -14.23 -3.00 -4.06
N TRP A 111 -13.95 -4.16 -4.64
CA TRP A 111 -12.61 -4.54 -5.09
C TRP A 111 -11.90 -3.41 -5.85
N ALA A 112 -12.66 -2.46 -6.42
CA ALA A 112 -12.13 -1.32 -7.13
C ALA A 112 -11.23 -0.43 -6.25
N HIS A 113 -11.61 -0.14 -5.00
CA HIS A 113 -10.80 0.69 -4.10
C HIS A 113 -9.50 0.00 -3.72
N SER A 114 -9.58 -1.27 -3.28
CA SER A 114 -8.40 -2.06 -2.96
C SER A 114 -7.47 -2.19 -4.16
N PHE A 115 -8.04 -2.36 -5.37
CA PHE A 115 -7.27 -2.42 -6.60
C PHE A 115 -6.55 -1.10 -6.92
N ILE A 116 -7.21 0.06 -6.72
CA ILE A 116 -6.59 1.37 -6.89
C ILE A 116 -5.38 1.51 -5.95
N VAL A 117 -5.53 1.14 -4.68
CA VAL A 117 -4.42 1.17 -3.72
C VAL A 117 -3.26 0.27 -4.16
N GLY A 118 -3.56 -0.95 -4.60
CA GLY A 118 -2.54 -1.86 -5.12
C GLY A 118 -1.80 -1.31 -6.35
N VAL A 119 -2.53 -0.68 -7.28
CA VAL A 119 -1.94 -0.01 -8.46
C VAL A 119 -1.05 1.16 -8.04
N LEU A 120 -1.49 1.98 -7.08
CA LEU A 120 -0.69 3.09 -6.56
C LEU A 120 0.60 2.61 -5.87
N VAL A 121 0.53 1.49 -5.14
CA VAL A 121 1.71 0.86 -4.53
C VAL A 121 2.72 0.43 -5.59
N VAL A 122 2.26 -0.23 -6.66
CA VAL A 122 3.14 -0.66 -7.77
C VAL A 122 3.70 0.55 -8.53
N ALA A 123 2.89 1.59 -8.71
CA ALA A 123 3.28 2.80 -9.45
C ALA A 123 4.22 3.73 -8.66
N ALA A 124 4.27 3.61 -7.33
CA ALA A 124 5.02 4.52 -6.46
C ALA A 124 6.49 4.73 -6.88
N PRO A 125 7.31 3.71 -7.17
CA PRO A 125 8.70 3.90 -7.60
C PRO A 125 8.82 4.64 -8.93
N TYR A 126 7.82 4.54 -9.80
CA TYR A 126 7.82 5.18 -11.12
C TYR A 126 7.27 6.62 -11.07
N ILE A 127 6.44 6.93 -10.09
CA ILE A 127 5.88 8.27 -9.87
C ILE A 127 6.87 9.13 -9.08
N TRP A 128 7.61 8.55 -8.15
CA TRP A 128 8.51 9.28 -7.26
C TRP A 128 9.47 10.23 -7.98
N PRO A 129 10.16 9.87 -9.07
CA PRO A 129 11.08 10.77 -9.75
C PRO A 129 10.46 12.09 -10.23
N PHE A 130 9.15 12.13 -10.45
CA PHE A 130 8.41 13.33 -10.82
C PHE A 130 8.01 14.18 -9.61
N ILE A 131 7.84 13.55 -8.45
CA ILE A 131 7.45 14.21 -7.19
C ILE A 131 8.67 14.71 -6.42
N GLU A 132 9.76 13.96 -6.45
CA GLU A 132 10.99 14.23 -5.71
C GLU A 132 11.51 15.66 -5.88
N PRO A 133 11.59 16.25 -7.10
CA PRO A 133 12.08 17.63 -7.27
C PRO A 133 11.20 18.68 -6.58
N VAL A 134 9.91 18.36 -6.39
CA VAL A 134 8.95 19.25 -5.71
C VAL A 134 9.08 19.15 -4.19
N VAL A 135 9.39 17.96 -3.70
CA VAL A 135 9.41 17.66 -2.24
C VAL A 135 10.78 17.99 -1.63
N ASN A 136 11.87 17.72 -2.34
CA ASN A 136 13.23 17.89 -1.84
C ASN A 136 13.53 19.30 -1.25
N PRO A 137 13.06 20.42 -1.83
CA PRO A 137 13.30 21.74 -1.25
C PRO A 137 12.70 21.96 0.15
N TYR A 138 11.74 21.12 0.54
CA TYR A 138 11.05 21.19 1.84
C TYR A 138 11.58 20.20 2.88
N LEU A 139 12.46 19.29 2.45
CA LEU A 139 13.00 18.25 3.34
C LEU A 139 14.42 18.57 3.86
N GLY A 140 14.97 19.73 3.44
CA GLY A 140 16.22 20.32 3.95
C GLY A 140 17.44 19.85 3.19
#